data_50004bd8e2fa93c8ba778eabe090483a
#
_entry.id   50004bd8e2fa93c8ba778eabe090483a
#
_cell.length_a   1.000
_cell.length_b   1.000
_cell.length_c   1.000
_cell.angle_alpha   90.00
_cell.angle_beta   90.00
_cell.angle_gamma   90.00
#
_symmetry.space_group_name_H-M   'P 1'
#
loop_
_entity.id
_entity.type
_entity.pdbx_description
1 polymer ?
#
loop_
_entity_poly.entity_id
_entity_poly.type
_entity_poly.pdbx_seq_one_letter_code
_entity_poly.pdbx_strand_id
1 'polypeptide(L)'
;GQLEDEIDQLQHLRDTVYGMNILSDAVDFMYPPGADHPSVSRLAYPRLVEEAVEKKTPMLKKVRALSEVNPMLAHLGVRLGLTFPEIYSMHIRAVLEAADECVKEGLQVNRVFLLALVCTAQELARVKRVVEATHLAVEALFGVEVPFKFGSMLEVVRACMRAESLAEEVEFFSFGTNDLTQAAFSFSREDAENKFLPMYNETGVLQDNPFEVLDVKGVGKLMQLAVDWGRATRPGMKVGICGEHGGHPASIAFCDSIGLTYVSCSGPRVPVARLAAAHAALVAGAASVGMQAA
;
A
#
# COMPACT_ATOMS: atom_id res chain seq x y z
N GLY A 1 19.67 -1.29 8.90
CA GLY A 1 18.58 -1.41 9.89
C GLY A 1 18.90 -2.46 10.96
N GLN A 2 17.93 -2.77 11.82
CA GLN A 2 18.15 -3.61 13.02
C GLN A 2 18.93 -4.91 12.76
N LEU A 3 18.67 -5.62 11.66
CA LEU A 3 19.39 -6.86 11.32
C LEU A 3 20.85 -6.59 10.90
N GLU A 4 21.13 -5.46 10.28
CA GLU A 4 22.49 -5.01 9.94
C GLU A 4 23.26 -4.68 11.20
N ASP A 5 22.65 -3.90 12.10
CA ASP A 5 23.25 -3.52 13.39
C ASP A 5 23.55 -4.75 14.24
N GLU A 6 22.65 -5.75 14.25
CA GLU A 6 22.88 -7.02 14.94
C GLU A 6 24.04 -7.81 14.33
N ILE A 7 24.18 -7.84 13.01
CA ILE A 7 25.30 -8.51 12.33
C ILE A 7 26.60 -7.79 12.62
N ASP A 8 26.63 -6.46 12.56
CA ASP A 8 27.82 -5.65 12.86
C ASP A 8 28.26 -5.83 14.33
N GLN A 9 27.32 -5.87 15.27
CA GLN A 9 27.60 -6.17 16.67
C GLN A 9 28.18 -7.57 16.86
N LEU A 10 27.64 -8.59 16.19
CA LEU A 10 28.16 -9.95 16.26
C LEU A 10 29.55 -10.05 15.63
N GLN A 11 29.82 -9.34 14.55
CA GLN A 11 31.15 -9.30 13.93
C GLN A 11 32.17 -8.63 14.84
N HIS A 12 31.81 -7.50 15.45
CA HIS A 12 32.65 -6.82 16.41
C HIS A 12 32.95 -7.71 17.63
N LEU A 13 31.93 -8.41 18.14
CA LEU A 13 32.10 -9.37 19.23
C LEU A 13 33.04 -10.50 18.85
N ARG A 14 32.88 -11.08 17.65
CA ARG A 14 33.77 -12.09 17.09
C ARG A 14 35.22 -11.63 17.07
N ASP A 15 35.45 -10.44 16.49
CA ASP A 15 36.81 -9.89 16.34
C ASP A 15 37.46 -9.58 17.72
N THR A 16 36.64 -9.14 18.67
CA THR A 16 37.10 -8.94 20.07
C THR A 16 37.51 -10.26 20.72
N VAL A 17 36.69 -11.32 20.54
CA VAL A 17 36.97 -12.65 21.10
C VAL A 17 38.20 -13.28 20.43
N TYR A 18 38.37 -13.10 19.10
CA TYR A 18 39.61 -13.52 18.43
C TYR A 18 40.83 -12.77 18.94
N GLY A 19 40.73 -11.46 19.16
CA GLY A 19 41.78 -10.66 19.78
C GLY A 19 42.17 -11.14 21.20
N MET A 20 41.16 -11.50 22.01
CA MET A 20 41.38 -12.09 23.34
C MET A 20 42.04 -13.46 23.28
N ASN A 21 41.74 -14.30 22.31
CA ASN A 21 42.37 -15.59 22.09
C ASN A 21 43.86 -15.44 21.72
N ILE A 22 44.18 -14.47 20.82
CA ILE A 22 45.58 -14.15 20.49
C ILE A 22 46.34 -13.68 21.73
N LEU A 23 45.74 -12.85 22.59
CA LEU A 23 46.30 -12.43 23.86
C LEU A 23 46.51 -13.60 24.81
N SER A 24 45.56 -14.54 24.88
CA SER A 24 45.69 -15.77 25.68
C SER A 24 46.87 -16.62 25.20
N ASP A 25 46.99 -16.84 23.88
CA ASP A 25 48.09 -17.59 23.31
C ASP A 25 49.47 -16.92 23.58
N ALA A 26 49.52 -15.58 23.57
CA ALA A 26 50.69 -14.82 23.93
C ALA A 26 51.03 -14.93 25.43
N VAL A 27 50.02 -14.98 26.30
CA VAL A 27 50.20 -15.19 27.75
C VAL A 27 50.70 -16.62 28.02
N ASP A 28 50.12 -17.62 27.38
CA ASP A 28 50.54 -19.02 27.49
C ASP A 28 52.01 -19.23 27.01
N PHE A 29 52.44 -18.44 26.01
CA PHE A 29 53.82 -18.42 25.54
C PHE A 29 54.78 -17.78 26.55
N MET A 30 54.36 -16.72 27.24
CA MET A 30 55.17 -16.01 28.24
C MET A 30 55.25 -16.74 29.59
N TYR A 31 54.25 -17.56 29.93
CA TYR A 31 54.17 -18.33 31.18
C TYR A 31 54.14 -19.84 30.87
N PRO A 32 55.22 -20.60 31.11
CA PRO A 32 55.28 -22.00 30.81
C PRO A 32 54.27 -22.82 31.64
N PRO A 33 53.86 -24.02 31.17
CA PRO A 33 52.88 -24.88 31.83
C PRO A 33 53.29 -25.19 33.28
N GLY A 34 52.46 -24.81 34.25
CA GLY A 34 52.67 -25.00 35.68
C GLY A 34 52.81 -23.71 36.49
N ALA A 35 52.80 -22.53 35.86
CA ALA A 35 52.68 -21.27 36.57
C ALA A 35 51.20 -21.01 36.91
N ASP A 36 50.90 -20.56 38.11
CA ASP A 36 49.56 -20.17 38.55
C ASP A 36 49.16 -18.87 37.82
N HIS A 37 48.49 -18.99 36.65
CA HIS A 37 47.82 -17.91 35.98
C HIS A 37 46.36 -18.27 35.73
N PRO A 38 45.45 -17.31 35.73
CA PRO A 38 44.05 -17.59 35.44
C PRO A 38 43.91 -18.17 34.03
N SER A 39 43.46 -19.43 33.93
CA SER A 39 43.13 -20.06 32.65
C SER A 39 42.00 -19.29 31.98
N VAL A 40 42.32 -18.54 30.94
CA VAL A 40 41.30 -17.99 30.02
C VAL A 40 40.78 -19.17 29.26
N SER A 41 39.56 -19.63 29.57
CA SER A 41 38.99 -20.79 28.91
C SER A 41 38.91 -20.52 27.41
N ARG A 42 39.59 -21.34 26.61
CA ARG A 42 39.48 -21.35 25.13
C ARG A 42 38.04 -21.64 24.75
N LEU A 43 37.34 -20.59 24.36
CA LEU A 43 35.89 -20.57 24.32
C LEU A 43 35.33 -21.18 23.03
N ALA A 44 34.32 -21.98 23.20
CA ALA A 44 33.35 -22.30 22.15
C ALA A 44 32.62 -21.04 21.60
N TYR A 45 32.87 -19.87 22.18
CA TYR A 45 32.21 -18.59 21.88
C TYR A 45 32.45 -18.07 20.44
N PRO A 46 33.69 -18.09 19.87
CA PRO A 46 33.88 -17.67 18.48
C PRO A 46 33.06 -18.44 17.50
N ARG A 47 32.96 -19.75 17.71
CA ARG A 47 32.23 -20.67 16.85
C ARG A 47 30.71 -20.41 16.88
N LEU A 48 30.16 -20.14 18.05
CA LEU A 48 28.76 -19.77 18.22
C LEU A 48 28.43 -18.42 17.54
N VAL A 49 29.37 -17.46 17.62
CA VAL A 49 29.22 -16.16 16.96
C VAL A 49 29.30 -16.31 15.43
N GLU A 50 30.24 -17.11 14.92
CA GLU A 50 30.35 -17.43 13.50
C GLU A 50 29.07 -18.08 12.97
N GLU A 51 28.55 -19.10 13.65
CA GLU A 51 27.29 -19.74 13.30
C GLU A 51 26.11 -18.77 13.29
N ALA A 52 26.09 -17.81 14.21
CA ALA A 52 25.05 -16.76 14.24
C ALA A 52 25.18 -15.80 13.06
N VAL A 53 26.39 -15.38 12.70
CA VAL A 53 26.66 -14.52 11.53
C VAL A 53 26.32 -15.28 10.23
N GLU A 54 26.74 -16.54 10.11
CA GLU A 54 26.42 -17.39 8.95
C GLU A 54 24.91 -17.56 8.74
N LYS A 55 24.11 -17.68 9.80
CA LYS A 55 22.66 -17.78 9.72
C LYS A 55 22.00 -16.44 9.35
N LYS A 56 22.49 -15.32 9.90
CA LYS A 56 21.87 -13.99 9.68
C LYS A 56 22.25 -13.36 8.34
N THR A 57 23.43 -13.65 7.82
CA THR A 57 23.92 -13.07 6.55
C THR A 57 23.03 -13.42 5.34
N PRO A 58 22.57 -14.67 5.12
CA PRO A 58 21.62 -14.98 4.07
C PRO A 58 20.27 -14.30 4.24
N MET A 59 19.82 -14.15 5.50
CA MET A 59 18.57 -13.42 5.80
C MET A 59 18.70 -11.95 5.42
N LEU A 60 19.81 -11.29 5.77
CA LEU A 60 20.07 -9.91 5.38
C LEU A 60 20.13 -9.74 3.86
N LYS A 61 20.82 -10.67 3.17
CA LYS A 61 20.85 -10.67 1.68
C LYS A 61 19.47 -10.78 1.09
N LYS A 62 18.60 -11.60 1.67
CA LYS A 62 17.21 -11.76 1.21
C LYS A 62 16.37 -10.52 1.51
N VAL A 63 16.51 -9.92 2.69
CA VAL A 63 15.84 -8.66 3.06
C VAL A 63 16.25 -7.53 2.13
N ARG A 64 17.55 -7.39 1.84
CA ARG A 64 18.05 -6.38 0.88
C ARG A 64 17.54 -6.62 -0.53
N ALA A 65 17.42 -7.87 -0.97
CA ALA A 65 16.86 -8.22 -2.28
C ALA A 65 15.34 -7.94 -2.39
N LEU A 66 14.64 -7.88 -1.26
CA LEU A 66 13.22 -7.53 -1.17
C LEU A 66 13.00 -6.02 -0.94
N SER A 67 14.08 -5.26 -0.69
CA SER A 67 14.00 -3.81 -0.53
C SER A 67 13.70 -3.15 -1.87
N GLU A 68 12.68 -2.33 -1.89
CA GLU A 68 12.20 -1.63 -3.08
C GLU A 68 12.69 -0.17 -3.08
N VAL A 69 13.02 0.37 -4.25
CA VAL A 69 13.46 1.77 -4.39
C VAL A 69 12.27 2.72 -4.18
N ASN A 70 11.11 2.35 -4.72
CA ASN A 70 9.84 3.03 -4.48
C ASN A 70 8.81 2.02 -4.02
N PRO A 71 8.57 1.89 -2.69
CA PRO A 71 7.63 0.91 -2.14
C PRO A 71 6.19 1.08 -2.63
N MET A 72 5.76 2.31 -2.96
CA MET A 72 4.39 2.57 -3.40
C MET A 72 4.10 2.00 -4.80
N LEU A 73 5.07 1.99 -5.71
CA LEU A 73 4.92 1.49 -7.09
C LEU A 73 5.56 0.10 -7.31
N ALA A 74 5.83 -0.61 -6.24
CA ALA A 74 6.63 -1.82 -6.18
C ALA A 74 5.83 -3.14 -6.33
N HIS A 75 6.39 -4.25 -5.83
CA HIS A 75 5.79 -5.58 -5.85
C HIS A 75 4.79 -5.78 -4.71
N LEU A 76 3.65 -5.08 -4.80
CA LEU A 76 2.56 -5.17 -3.83
C LEU A 76 1.19 -5.15 -4.53
N GLY A 77 0.11 -5.11 -3.78
CA GLY A 77 -1.24 -5.13 -4.33
C GLY A 77 -1.49 -6.37 -5.18
N VAL A 78 -2.15 -6.19 -6.32
CA VAL A 78 -2.48 -7.29 -7.25
C VAL A 78 -1.25 -8.05 -7.74
N ARG A 79 -0.10 -7.37 -7.88
CA ARG A 79 1.16 -7.97 -8.32
C ARG A 79 1.63 -9.04 -7.34
N LEU A 80 1.60 -8.73 -6.05
CA LEU A 80 1.93 -9.67 -4.97
C LEU A 80 0.92 -10.81 -4.92
N GLY A 81 -0.37 -10.50 -5.02
CA GLY A 81 -1.44 -11.51 -4.97
C GLY A 81 -1.46 -12.48 -6.14
N LEU A 82 -0.86 -12.12 -7.28
CA LEU A 82 -0.71 -13.02 -8.43
C LEU A 82 0.57 -13.85 -8.38
N THR A 83 1.63 -13.34 -7.78
CA THR A 83 2.90 -14.06 -7.62
C THR A 83 2.93 -14.98 -6.40
N PHE A 84 2.16 -14.63 -5.36
CA PHE A 84 1.98 -15.41 -4.13
C PHE A 84 0.49 -15.50 -3.78
N PRO A 85 -0.29 -16.28 -4.54
CA PRO A 85 -1.75 -16.34 -4.40
C PRO A 85 -2.22 -16.86 -3.03
N GLU A 86 -1.39 -17.61 -2.33
CA GLU A 86 -1.65 -18.09 -0.98
C GLU A 86 -1.84 -16.94 0.03
N ILE A 87 -1.14 -15.81 -0.15
CA ILE A 87 -1.31 -14.61 0.69
C ILE A 87 -2.72 -14.05 0.51
N TYR A 88 -3.18 -13.93 -0.73
CA TYR A 88 -4.53 -13.44 -1.02
C TYR A 88 -5.59 -14.42 -0.52
N SER A 89 -5.42 -15.71 -0.75
CA SER A 89 -6.35 -16.74 -0.25
C SER A 89 -6.50 -16.66 1.26
N MET A 90 -5.40 -16.48 2.00
CA MET A 90 -5.42 -16.31 3.45
C MET A 90 -6.16 -15.03 3.88
N HIS A 91 -5.86 -13.88 3.26
CA HIS A 91 -6.50 -12.60 3.58
C HIS A 91 -8.00 -12.63 3.28
N ILE A 92 -8.38 -13.12 2.08
CA ILE A 92 -9.77 -13.23 1.66
C ILE A 92 -10.53 -14.15 2.63
N ARG A 93 -9.97 -15.29 2.97
CA ARG A 93 -10.55 -16.24 3.92
C ARG A 93 -10.77 -15.58 5.28
N ALA A 94 -9.79 -14.89 5.83
CA ALA A 94 -9.92 -14.20 7.12
C ALA A 94 -11.05 -13.16 7.13
N VAL A 95 -11.19 -12.37 6.05
CA VAL A 95 -12.29 -11.40 5.91
C VAL A 95 -13.65 -12.08 5.82
N LEU A 96 -13.73 -13.19 5.09
CA LEU A 96 -14.98 -13.93 4.92
C LEU A 96 -15.40 -14.60 6.22
N GLU A 97 -14.49 -15.30 6.91
CA GLU A 97 -14.75 -15.96 8.20
C GLU A 97 -15.20 -14.95 9.26
N ALA A 98 -14.50 -13.81 9.41
CA ALA A 98 -14.88 -12.75 10.34
C ALA A 98 -16.27 -12.16 10.02
N ALA A 99 -16.61 -12.00 8.74
CA ALA A 99 -17.92 -11.52 8.33
C ALA A 99 -19.03 -12.52 8.68
N ASP A 100 -18.80 -13.81 8.47
CA ASP A 100 -19.76 -14.86 8.79
C ASP A 100 -19.98 -15.00 10.31
N GLU A 101 -18.95 -14.82 11.12
CA GLU A 101 -19.06 -14.72 12.57
C GLU A 101 -19.94 -13.53 12.99
N CYS A 102 -19.67 -12.34 12.43
CA CYS A 102 -20.50 -11.15 12.70
C CYS A 102 -21.98 -11.36 12.32
N VAL A 103 -22.25 -12.00 11.19
CA VAL A 103 -23.64 -12.30 10.78
C VAL A 103 -24.31 -13.26 11.76
N LYS A 104 -23.60 -14.28 12.26
CA LYS A 104 -24.12 -15.19 13.30
C LYS A 104 -24.45 -14.47 14.61
N GLU A 105 -23.73 -13.38 14.91
CA GLU A 105 -24.03 -12.50 16.05
C GLU A 105 -25.18 -11.52 15.77
N GLY A 106 -25.79 -11.55 14.59
CA GLY A 106 -26.91 -10.68 14.19
C GLY A 106 -26.49 -9.31 13.69
N LEU A 107 -25.20 -9.11 13.38
CA LEU A 107 -24.70 -7.86 12.85
C LEU A 107 -24.90 -7.77 11.32
N GLN A 108 -25.21 -6.58 10.84
CA GLN A 108 -25.27 -6.32 9.40
C GLN A 108 -23.86 -6.06 8.86
N VAL A 109 -23.39 -6.87 7.91
CA VAL A 109 -22.06 -6.78 7.33
C VAL A 109 -22.14 -6.43 5.85
N ASN A 110 -21.38 -5.42 5.43
CA ASN A 110 -21.18 -5.05 4.02
C ASN A 110 -19.72 -5.28 3.65
N ARG A 111 -19.44 -6.30 2.85
CA ARG A 111 -18.09 -6.65 2.41
C ARG A 111 -17.77 -6.08 1.05
N VAL A 112 -16.55 -5.54 0.92
CA VAL A 112 -16.00 -5.15 -0.37
C VAL A 112 -14.55 -5.59 -0.47
N PHE A 113 -14.15 -6.12 -1.62
CA PHE A 113 -12.76 -6.38 -1.97
C PHE A 113 -12.32 -5.36 -2.99
N LEU A 114 -11.34 -4.55 -2.64
CA LEU A 114 -10.76 -3.53 -3.50
C LEU A 114 -9.30 -3.88 -3.80
N LEU A 115 -9.00 -4.13 -5.07
CA LEU A 115 -7.66 -4.50 -5.52
C LEU A 115 -6.84 -3.27 -5.88
N ALA A 116 -5.66 -3.17 -5.30
CA ALA A 116 -4.68 -2.10 -5.54
C ALA A 116 -3.73 -2.44 -6.69
N LEU A 117 -3.17 -1.42 -7.32
CA LEU A 117 -2.13 -1.48 -8.37
C LEU A 117 -2.51 -2.28 -9.62
N VAL A 118 -3.77 -2.35 -9.92
CA VAL A 118 -4.31 -3.04 -11.10
C VAL A 118 -3.91 -2.30 -12.39
N CYS A 119 -3.42 -3.05 -13.37
CA CYS A 119 -3.07 -2.54 -14.70
C CYS A 119 -3.97 -3.10 -15.81
N THR A 120 -4.54 -4.30 -15.62
CA THR A 120 -5.24 -5.06 -16.66
C THR A 120 -6.50 -5.76 -16.14
N ALA A 121 -7.48 -5.97 -17.01
CA ALA A 121 -8.66 -6.78 -16.70
C ALA A 121 -8.30 -8.25 -16.39
N GLN A 122 -7.24 -8.77 -16.99
CA GLN A 122 -6.76 -10.14 -16.73
C GLN A 122 -6.27 -10.34 -15.29
N GLU A 123 -5.66 -9.31 -14.68
CA GLU A 123 -5.30 -9.34 -13.25
C GLU A 123 -6.56 -9.46 -12.39
N LEU A 124 -7.57 -8.65 -12.68
CA LEU A 124 -8.86 -8.69 -11.99
C LEU A 124 -9.53 -10.05 -12.12
N ALA A 125 -9.65 -10.56 -13.34
CA ALA A 125 -10.29 -11.85 -13.61
C ALA A 125 -9.58 -13.02 -12.90
N ARG A 126 -8.26 -12.96 -12.76
CA ARG A 126 -7.50 -14.00 -12.04
C ARG A 126 -7.75 -13.95 -10.54
N VAL A 127 -7.67 -12.77 -9.92
CA VAL A 127 -7.91 -12.62 -8.49
C VAL A 127 -9.38 -12.87 -8.14
N LYS A 128 -10.31 -12.43 -8.98
CA LYS A 128 -11.75 -12.69 -8.81
C LYS A 128 -12.04 -14.17 -8.64
N ARG A 129 -11.42 -15.03 -9.45
CA ARG A 129 -11.54 -16.50 -9.31
C ARG A 129 -11.04 -17.00 -7.95
N VAL A 130 -9.97 -16.40 -7.40
CA VAL A 130 -9.48 -16.75 -6.06
C VAL A 130 -10.48 -16.33 -5.00
N VAL A 131 -11.05 -15.12 -5.12
CA VAL A 131 -12.08 -14.62 -4.21
C VAL A 131 -13.30 -15.53 -4.22
N GLU A 132 -13.83 -15.84 -5.40
CA GLU A 132 -15.01 -16.70 -5.58
C GLU A 132 -14.80 -18.13 -5.06
N ALA A 133 -13.67 -18.75 -5.36
CA ALA A 133 -13.33 -20.08 -4.87
C ALA A 133 -13.18 -20.12 -3.34
N THR A 134 -12.55 -19.09 -2.76
CA THR A 134 -12.39 -18.98 -1.31
C THR A 134 -13.75 -18.71 -0.63
N HIS A 135 -14.60 -17.88 -1.25
CA HIS A 135 -15.94 -17.59 -0.77
C HIS A 135 -16.78 -18.86 -0.69
N LEU A 136 -16.85 -19.64 -1.78
CA LEU A 136 -17.58 -20.91 -1.78
C LEU A 136 -17.07 -21.89 -0.72
N ALA A 137 -15.77 -21.95 -0.50
CA ALA A 137 -15.19 -22.83 0.53
C ALA A 137 -15.56 -22.41 1.96
N VAL A 138 -15.58 -21.09 2.24
CA VAL A 138 -15.97 -20.54 3.54
C VAL A 138 -17.47 -20.69 3.77
N GLU A 139 -18.29 -20.39 2.76
CA GLU A 139 -19.74 -20.58 2.81
C GLU A 139 -20.13 -22.03 3.14
N ALA A 140 -19.46 -23.00 2.47
CA ALA A 140 -19.68 -24.41 2.77
C ALA A 140 -19.29 -24.80 4.20
N LEU A 141 -18.30 -24.13 4.79
CA LEU A 141 -17.83 -24.40 6.15
C LEU A 141 -18.72 -23.77 7.22
N PHE A 142 -19.16 -22.53 7.02
CA PHE A 142 -19.91 -21.74 8.00
C PHE A 142 -21.43 -21.82 7.82
N GLY A 143 -21.92 -22.24 6.65
CA GLY A 143 -23.34 -22.36 6.34
C GLY A 143 -24.07 -21.01 6.24
N VAL A 144 -23.34 -19.92 5.97
CA VAL A 144 -23.87 -18.56 5.86
C VAL A 144 -23.42 -17.96 4.56
N GLU A 145 -24.36 -17.51 3.74
CA GLU A 145 -24.07 -16.73 2.52
C GLU A 145 -24.02 -15.25 2.86
N VAL A 146 -22.86 -14.62 2.73
CA VAL A 146 -22.70 -13.17 2.85
C VAL A 146 -22.16 -12.59 1.56
N PRO A 147 -22.97 -11.84 0.79
CA PRO A 147 -22.54 -11.29 -0.49
C PRO A 147 -21.39 -10.28 -0.32
N PHE A 148 -20.53 -10.18 -1.30
CA PHE A 148 -19.45 -9.19 -1.36
C PHE A 148 -19.51 -8.40 -2.65
N LYS A 149 -18.85 -7.24 -2.68
CA LYS A 149 -18.60 -6.48 -3.89
C LYS A 149 -17.13 -6.53 -4.23
N PHE A 150 -16.84 -6.63 -5.53
CA PHE A 150 -15.50 -6.70 -6.05
C PHE A 150 -15.19 -5.44 -6.85
N GLY A 151 -14.10 -4.74 -6.52
CA GLY A 151 -13.71 -3.47 -7.11
C GLY A 151 -12.24 -3.35 -7.42
N SER A 152 -11.91 -2.35 -8.23
CA SER A 152 -10.54 -2.01 -8.59
C SER A 152 -10.17 -0.62 -8.14
N MET A 153 -8.97 -0.48 -7.60
CA MET A 153 -8.35 0.83 -7.44
C MET A 153 -7.81 1.30 -8.81
N LEU A 154 -8.10 2.54 -9.13
CA LEU A 154 -7.57 3.23 -10.31
C LEU A 154 -6.46 4.18 -9.85
N GLU A 155 -5.24 3.69 -9.90
CA GLU A 155 -4.05 4.41 -9.41
C GLU A 155 -2.84 4.23 -10.34
N VAL A 156 -3.02 3.43 -11.39
CA VAL A 156 -2.07 3.26 -12.47
C VAL A 156 -2.62 3.97 -13.70
N VAL A 157 -1.83 4.81 -14.35
CA VAL A 157 -2.25 5.58 -15.54
C VAL A 157 -2.86 4.67 -16.60
N ARG A 158 -2.25 3.50 -16.85
CA ARG A 158 -2.78 2.51 -17.79
C ARG A 158 -4.18 2.02 -17.41
N ALA A 159 -4.47 1.86 -16.12
CA ALA A 159 -5.79 1.45 -15.65
C ALA A 159 -6.85 2.51 -15.96
N CYS A 160 -6.54 3.79 -15.76
CA CYS A 160 -7.43 4.89 -16.15
C CYS A 160 -7.73 4.88 -17.66
N MET A 161 -6.68 4.65 -18.48
CA MET A 161 -6.80 4.58 -19.95
C MET A 161 -7.48 3.30 -20.47
N ARG A 162 -7.79 2.34 -19.60
CA ARG A 162 -8.46 1.08 -19.94
C ARG A 162 -9.62 0.79 -18.98
N ALA A 163 -10.22 1.87 -18.45
CA ALA A 163 -11.31 1.77 -17.49
C ALA A 163 -12.54 0.99 -18.03
N GLU A 164 -12.80 1.06 -19.33
CA GLU A 164 -13.86 0.29 -19.98
C GLU A 164 -13.68 -1.22 -19.77
N SER A 165 -12.48 -1.75 -20.03
CA SER A 165 -12.22 -3.18 -19.91
C SER A 165 -12.14 -3.64 -18.44
N LEU A 166 -11.69 -2.76 -17.53
CA LEU A 166 -11.70 -3.06 -16.10
C LEU A 166 -13.14 -3.10 -15.55
N ALA A 167 -14.03 -2.21 -16.05
CA ALA A 167 -15.42 -2.15 -15.63
C ALA A 167 -16.24 -3.41 -15.97
N GLU A 168 -15.79 -4.22 -16.92
CA GLU A 168 -16.40 -5.52 -17.21
C GLU A 168 -16.25 -6.50 -16.04
N GLU A 169 -15.12 -6.42 -15.31
CA GLU A 169 -14.75 -7.36 -14.27
C GLU A 169 -15.18 -6.96 -12.86
N VAL A 170 -15.45 -5.67 -12.62
CA VAL A 170 -15.67 -5.12 -11.28
C VAL A 170 -17.00 -4.35 -11.16
N GLU A 171 -17.47 -4.16 -9.93
CA GLU A 171 -18.72 -3.47 -9.63
C GLU A 171 -18.54 -2.00 -9.26
N PHE A 172 -17.33 -1.62 -8.85
CA PHE A 172 -17.01 -0.25 -8.45
C PHE A 172 -15.54 0.09 -8.66
N PHE A 173 -15.25 1.39 -8.74
CA PHE A 173 -13.89 1.92 -8.75
C PHE A 173 -13.61 2.80 -7.54
N SER A 174 -12.34 2.88 -7.16
CA SER A 174 -11.81 3.88 -6.24
C SER A 174 -10.50 4.44 -6.78
N PHE A 175 -10.37 5.76 -6.88
CA PHE A 175 -9.10 6.37 -7.28
C PHE A 175 -8.11 6.41 -6.12
N GLY A 176 -6.93 5.77 -6.28
CA GLY A 176 -5.78 5.90 -5.39
C GLY A 176 -4.90 7.07 -5.85
N THR A 177 -5.30 8.29 -5.49
CA THR A 177 -4.70 9.49 -6.08
C THR A 177 -3.29 9.77 -5.63
N ASN A 178 -2.79 9.19 -4.54
CA ASN A 178 -1.39 9.28 -4.16
C ASN A 178 -0.50 8.61 -5.22
N ASP A 179 -0.80 7.35 -5.55
CA ASP A 179 -0.06 6.58 -6.55
C ASP A 179 -0.31 7.09 -7.97
N LEU A 180 -1.54 7.46 -8.29
CA LEU A 180 -1.87 8.02 -9.59
C LEU A 180 -1.12 9.34 -9.85
N THR A 181 -0.96 10.18 -8.83
CA THR A 181 -0.16 11.41 -8.93
C THR A 181 1.31 11.09 -9.18
N GLN A 182 1.91 10.16 -8.43
CA GLN A 182 3.29 9.72 -8.70
C GLN A 182 3.47 9.22 -10.13
N ALA A 183 2.53 8.39 -10.60
CA ALA A 183 2.59 7.83 -11.94
C ALA A 183 2.39 8.87 -13.04
N ALA A 184 1.48 9.82 -12.84
CA ALA A 184 1.17 10.87 -13.81
C ALA A 184 2.30 11.90 -13.94
N PHE A 185 2.94 12.26 -12.83
CA PHE A 185 4.09 13.18 -12.81
C PHE A 185 5.43 12.48 -13.02
N SER A 186 5.46 11.13 -12.96
CA SER A 186 6.68 10.31 -13.09
C SER A 186 7.76 10.64 -12.06
N PHE A 187 7.37 10.94 -10.80
CA PHE A 187 8.32 11.11 -9.73
C PHE A 187 7.83 10.48 -8.41
N SER A 188 8.79 10.05 -7.58
CA SER A 188 8.50 9.55 -6.24
C SER A 188 8.08 10.70 -5.33
N ARG A 189 7.02 10.51 -4.55
CA ARG A 189 6.53 11.49 -3.57
C ARG A 189 7.63 11.92 -2.61
N GLU A 190 8.30 10.95 -1.98
CA GLU A 190 9.33 11.22 -0.98
C GLU A 190 10.51 12.00 -1.56
N ASP A 191 10.99 11.61 -2.73
CA ASP A 191 12.07 12.33 -3.40
C ASP A 191 11.65 13.74 -3.82
N ALA A 192 10.45 13.90 -4.36
CA ALA A 192 9.96 15.16 -4.86
C ALA A 192 9.73 16.17 -3.73
N GLU A 193 9.01 15.77 -2.67
CA GLU A 193 8.71 16.62 -1.51
C GLU A 193 9.99 17.06 -0.78
N ASN A 194 11.01 16.19 -0.71
CA ASN A 194 12.27 16.51 -0.03
C ASN A 194 13.28 17.30 -0.89
N LYS A 195 13.20 17.24 -2.22
CA LYS A 195 14.26 17.77 -3.07
C LYS A 195 13.87 19.01 -3.89
N PHE A 196 12.73 19.00 -4.59
CA PHE A 196 12.43 20.04 -5.55
C PHE A 196 11.02 20.64 -5.50
N LEU A 197 10.00 19.95 -4.98
CA LEU A 197 8.64 20.49 -4.91
C LEU A 197 8.53 21.81 -4.11
N PRO A 198 9.24 21.98 -2.99
CA PRO A 198 9.21 23.25 -2.29
C PRO A 198 9.63 24.42 -3.16
N MET A 199 10.73 24.24 -3.92
CA MET A 199 11.23 25.27 -4.86
C MET A 199 10.27 25.46 -6.05
N TYR A 200 9.63 24.41 -6.55
CA TYR A 200 8.63 24.53 -7.63
C TYR A 200 7.42 25.36 -7.20
N ASN A 201 6.96 25.18 -5.97
CA ASN A 201 5.85 25.97 -5.41
C ASN A 201 6.29 27.42 -5.16
N GLU A 202 7.46 27.62 -4.58
CA GLU A 202 8.02 28.95 -4.30
C GLU A 202 8.23 29.79 -5.56
N THR A 203 8.68 29.16 -6.62
CA THR A 203 8.93 29.82 -7.93
C THR A 203 7.71 29.85 -8.85
N GLY A 204 6.59 29.22 -8.45
CA GLY A 204 5.35 29.21 -9.24
C GLY A 204 5.38 28.27 -10.43
N VAL A 205 6.31 27.29 -10.49
CA VAL A 205 6.32 26.22 -11.50
C VAL A 205 5.11 25.32 -11.31
N LEU A 206 4.80 24.97 -10.05
CA LEU A 206 3.52 24.38 -9.65
C LEU A 206 2.84 25.33 -8.65
N GLN A 207 1.53 25.47 -8.79
CA GLN A 207 0.74 26.32 -7.91
C GLN A 207 0.64 25.74 -6.49
N ASP A 208 0.43 24.43 -6.40
CA ASP A 208 0.24 23.68 -5.16
C ASP A 208 1.12 22.41 -5.17
N ASN A 209 1.34 21.83 -3.98
CA ASN A 209 1.89 20.50 -3.89
C ASN A 209 0.86 19.47 -4.44
N PRO A 210 1.15 18.75 -5.51
CA PRO A 210 0.20 17.84 -6.15
C PRO A 210 -0.15 16.61 -5.30
N PHE A 211 0.53 16.40 -4.17
CA PHE A 211 0.19 15.37 -3.20
C PHE A 211 -0.78 15.85 -2.11
N GLU A 212 -0.97 17.15 -1.97
CA GLU A 212 -1.92 17.75 -1.04
C GLU A 212 -3.20 18.21 -1.73
N VAL A 213 -3.04 18.88 -2.87
CA VAL A 213 -4.14 19.38 -3.69
C VAL A 213 -4.15 18.65 -5.02
N LEU A 214 -5.29 18.09 -5.40
CA LEU A 214 -5.41 17.32 -6.63
C LEU A 214 -5.06 18.18 -7.85
N ASP A 215 -4.15 17.71 -8.68
CA ASP A 215 -3.89 18.27 -10.00
C ASP A 215 -5.06 18.01 -10.96
N VAL A 216 -6.01 18.92 -10.96
CA VAL A 216 -7.22 18.82 -11.79
C VAL A 216 -6.91 18.80 -13.28
N LYS A 217 -5.82 19.47 -13.72
CA LYS A 217 -5.48 19.61 -15.14
C LYS A 217 -4.88 18.35 -15.74
N GLY A 218 -4.12 17.59 -14.98
CA GLY A 218 -3.47 16.34 -15.40
C GLY A 218 -4.16 15.12 -14.81
N VAL A 219 -3.98 14.88 -13.51
CA VAL A 219 -4.57 13.73 -12.80
C VAL A 219 -6.10 13.74 -12.88
N GLY A 220 -6.72 14.91 -12.67
CA GLY A 220 -8.17 15.07 -12.77
C GLY A 220 -8.72 14.72 -14.16
N LYS A 221 -7.95 14.98 -15.20
CA LYS A 221 -8.32 14.59 -16.58
C LYS A 221 -8.33 13.08 -16.78
N LEU A 222 -7.33 12.38 -16.21
CA LEU A 222 -7.33 10.92 -16.22
C LEU A 222 -8.51 10.34 -15.45
N MET A 223 -8.87 10.95 -14.30
CA MET A 223 -10.01 10.55 -13.51
C MET A 223 -11.31 10.72 -14.28
N GLN A 224 -11.52 11.87 -14.93
CA GLN A 224 -12.72 12.13 -15.74
C GLN A 224 -12.89 11.09 -16.85
N LEU A 225 -11.83 10.83 -17.63
CA LEU A 225 -11.86 9.83 -18.70
C LEU A 225 -12.21 8.43 -18.15
N ALA A 226 -11.64 8.05 -17.03
CA ALA A 226 -11.91 6.75 -16.42
C ALA A 226 -13.34 6.63 -15.90
N VAL A 227 -13.93 7.69 -15.33
CA VAL A 227 -15.33 7.74 -14.91
C VAL A 227 -16.25 7.58 -16.11
N ASP A 228 -16.02 8.35 -17.18
CA ASP A 228 -16.84 8.32 -18.38
C ASP A 228 -16.82 6.95 -19.04
N TRP A 229 -15.66 6.37 -19.26
CA TRP A 229 -15.50 5.06 -19.88
C TRP A 229 -15.97 3.91 -19.00
N GLY A 230 -15.69 3.96 -17.71
CA GLY A 230 -16.19 2.96 -16.76
C GLY A 230 -17.72 2.92 -16.72
N ARG A 231 -18.38 4.09 -16.67
CA ARG A 231 -19.83 4.19 -16.66
C ARG A 231 -20.48 3.90 -18.02
N ALA A 232 -19.77 4.15 -19.12
CA ALA A 232 -20.26 3.72 -20.44
C ALA A 232 -20.38 2.19 -20.52
N THR A 233 -19.43 1.46 -19.90
CA THR A 233 -19.46 -0.01 -19.83
C THR A 233 -20.45 -0.53 -18.78
N ARG A 234 -20.46 0.09 -17.59
CA ARG A 234 -21.33 -0.28 -16.47
C ARG A 234 -22.09 0.94 -15.95
N PRO A 235 -23.29 1.21 -16.50
CA PRO A 235 -24.13 2.30 -16.01
C PRO A 235 -24.44 2.18 -14.52
N GLY A 236 -24.38 3.31 -13.80
CA GLY A 236 -24.61 3.33 -12.34
C GLY A 236 -23.45 2.83 -11.49
N MET A 237 -22.30 2.53 -12.08
CA MET A 237 -21.09 2.16 -11.34
C MET A 237 -20.75 3.20 -10.28
N LYS A 238 -20.53 2.74 -9.03
CA LYS A 238 -20.02 3.59 -7.97
C LYS A 238 -18.54 3.86 -8.18
N VAL A 239 -18.17 5.13 -8.08
CA VAL A 239 -16.77 5.55 -8.21
C VAL A 239 -16.45 6.48 -7.05
N GLY A 240 -15.36 6.21 -6.36
CA GLY A 240 -14.90 7.03 -5.24
C GLY A 240 -13.45 7.41 -5.35
N ILE A 241 -12.97 8.09 -4.33
CA ILE A 241 -11.57 8.49 -4.17
C ILE A 241 -11.09 8.14 -2.77
N CYS A 242 -9.83 7.74 -2.67
CA CYS A 242 -9.10 7.65 -1.41
C CYS A 242 -7.73 8.33 -1.58
N GLY A 243 -7.01 8.48 -0.48
CA GLY A 243 -5.76 9.23 -0.43
C GLY A 243 -5.95 10.63 0.18
N GLU A 244 -4.89 11.40 0.22
CA GLU A 244 -4.88 12.72 0.89
C GLU A 244 -5.89 13.70 0.29
N HIS A 245 -6.10 13.65 -1.02
CA HIS A 245 -7.02 14.51 -1.76
C HIS A 245 -8.49 14.33 -1.35
N GLY A 246 -8.88 13.14 -0.86
CA GLY A 246 -10.23 12.89 -0.34
C GLY A 246 -10.62 13.68 0.90
N GLY A 247 -9.64 14.29 1.57
CA GLY A 247 -9.85 15.20 2.70
C GLY A 247 -9.68 16.69 2.37
N HIS A 248 -9.35 17.06 1.12
CA HIS A 248 -9.10 18.44 0.72
C HIS A 248 -10.33 19.07 0.04
N PRO A 249 -10.83 20.23 0.50
CA PRO A 249 -12.09 20.83 0.02
C PRO A 249 -12.15 21.05 -1.50
N ALA A 250 -11.11 21.63 -2.11
CA ALA A 250 -11.08 21.89 -3.54
C ALA A 250 -11.07 20.57 -4.36
N SER A 251 -10.35 19.57 -3.87
CA SER A 251 -10.31 18.22 -4.51
C SER A 251 -11.68 17.54 -4.42
N ILE A 252 -12.38 17.66 -3.29
CA ILE A 252 -13.74 17.13 -3.10
C ILE A 252 -14.72 17.80 -4.06
N ALA A 253 -14.67 19.14 -4.19
CA ALA A 253 -15.51 19.86 -5.13
C ALA A 253 -15.30 19.42 -6.58
N PHE A 254 -14.05 19.18 -6.97
CA PHE A 254 -13.75 18.59 -8.29
C PHE A 254 -14.32 17.17 -8.43
N CYS A 255 -14.15 16.31 -7.42
CA CYS A 255 -14.69 14.96 -7.41
C CYS A 255 -16.21 14.94 -7.59
N ASP A 256 -16.93 15.85 -6.92
CA ASP A 256 -18.38 16.05 -7.09
C ASP A 256 -18.71 16.44 -8.53
N SER A 257 -17.96 17.38 -9.11
CA SER A 257 -18.19 17.88 -10.48
C SER A 257 -18.04 16.81 -11.58
N ILE A 258 -17.19 15.80 -11.36
CA ILE A 258 -17.04 14.65 -12.26
C ILE A 258 -17.91 13.46 -11.85
N GLY A 259 -18.80 13.67 -10.89
CA GLY A 259 -19.83 12.71 -10.48
C GLY A 259 -19.33 11.55 -9.65
N LEU A 260 -18.28 11.69 -8.84
CA LEU A 260 -17.91 10.66 -7.87
C LEU A 260 -19.04 10.47 -6.85
N THR A 261 -19.21 9.23 -6.39
CA THR A 261 -20.28 8.85 -5.47
C THR A 261 -19.90 8.88 -4.01
N TYR A 262 -18.61 8.81 -3.70
CA TYR A 262 -18.10 8.90 -2.34
C TYR A 262 -16.66 9.40 -2.29
N VAL A 263 -16.27 9.93 -1.14
CA VAL A 263 -14.87 10.20 -0.78
C VAL A 263 -14.51 9.41 0.47
N SER A 264 -13.27 8.93 0.54
CA SER A 264 -12.67 8.32 1.72
C SER A 264 -11.51 9.19 2.17
N CYS A 265 -11.45 9.49 3.46
CA CYS A 265 -10.40 10.30 4.06
C CYS A 265 -10.07 9.81 5.47
N SER A 266 -8.97 10.30 6.05
CA SER A 266 -8.61 10.01 7.44
C SER A 266 -9.67 10.52 8.41
N GLY A 267 -9.86 9.83 9.54
CA GLY A 267 -10.88 10.16 10.54
C GLY A 267 -10.93 11.63 10.94
N PRO A 268 -9.80 12.28 11.26
CA PRO A 268 -9.77 13.71 11.61
C PRO A 268 -10.26 14.64 10.51
N ARG A 269 -10.18 14.24 9.24
CA ARG A 269 -10.64 15.02 8.07
C ARG A 269 -12.12 14.85 7.74
N VAL A 270 -12.80 13.85 8.30
CA VAL A 270 -14.22 13.57 8.00
C VAL A 270 -15.13 14.79 8.19
N PRO A 271 -15.03 15.59 9.27
CA PRO A 271 -15.88 16.78 9.41
C PRO A 271 -15.69 17.78 8.27
N VAL A 272 -14.44 18.05 7.89
CA VAL A 272 -14.10 18.96 6.78
C VAL A 272 -14.59 18.39 5.45
N ALA A 273 -14.40 17.10 5.20
CA ALA A 273 -14.84 16.45 3.98
C ALA A 273 -16.37 16.47 3.82
N ARG A 274 -17.12 16.24 4.89
CA ARG A 274 -18.59 16.34 4.88
C ARG A 274 -19.07 17.76 4.58
N LEU A 275 -18.44 18.78 5.18
CA LEU A 275 -18.77 20.18 4.94
C LEU A 275 -18.45 20.56 3.48
N ALA A 276 -17.30 20.17 2.97
CA ALA A 276 -16.88 20.42 1.59
C ALA A 276 -17.83 19.78 0.58
N ALA A 277 -18.23 18.53 0.80
CA ALA A 277 -19.19 17.83 -0.05
C ALA A 277 -20.58 18.49 -0.05
N ALA A 278 -21.07 18.91 1.14
CA ALA A 278 -22.32 19.64 1.25
C ALA A 278 -22.26 20.99 0.51
N HIS A 279 -21.13 21.69 0.62
CA HIS A 279 -20.91 22.96 -0.07
C HIS A 279 -20.89 22.79 -1.59
N ALA A 280 -20.18 21.77 -2.11
CA ALA A 280 -20.16 21.45 -3.54
C ALA A 280 -21.58 21.17 -4.07
N ALA A 281 -22.35 20.35 -3.35
CA ALA A 281 -23.74 20.04 -3.73
C ALA A 281 -24.64 21.26 -3.77
N LEU A 282 -24.51 22.19 -2.82
CA LEU A 282 -25.28 23.44 -2.80
C LEU A 282 -24.94 24.37 -3.96
N VAL A 283 -23.65 24.48 -4.30
CA VAL A 283 -23.18 25.28 -5.44
C VAL A 283 -23.71 24.70 -6.76
N ALA A 284 -23.64 23.39 -6.94
CA ALA A 284 -24.17 22.71 -8.12
C ALA A 284 -25.70 22.86 -8.24
N GLY A 285 -26.43 22.74 -7.13
CA GLY A 285 -27.87 22.97 -7.05
C GLY A 285 -28.27 24.42 -7.39
N ALA A 286 -27.55 25.39 -6.91
CA ALA A 286 -27.80 26.81 -7.23
C ALA A 286 -27.54 27.10 -8.73
N ALA A 287 -26.51 26.53 -9.32
CA ALA A 287 -26.23 26.67 -10.75
C ALA A 287 -27.33 26.08 -11.64
N SER A 288 -27.89 24.93 -11.26
CA SER A 288 -28.99 24.29 -12.00
C SER A 288 -30.31 25.08 -11.94
N VAL A 289 -30.60 25.72 -10.81
CA VAL A 289 -31.78 26.60 -10.67
C VAL A 289 -31.63 27.88 -11.49
N GLY A 290 -30.42 28.47 -11.53
CA GLY A 290 -30.12 29.64 -12.35
C GLY A 290 -30.22 29.39 -13.86
N MET A 291 -29.90 28.19 -14.33
CA MET A 291 -30.04 27.79 -15.74
C MET A 291 -31.48 27.50 -16.16
N GLN A 292 -32.39 27.19 -15.24
CA GLN A 292 -33.84 27.01 -15.55
C GLN A 292 -34.63 28.32 -15.53
N ALA A 293 -34.03 29.39 -15.00
CA ALA A 293 -34.65 30.71 -14.89
C ALA A 293 -34.21 31.71 -15.98
N ALA A 294 -33.28 31.31 -16.87
CA ALA A 294 -32.79 32.07 -18.00
C ALA A 294 -33.25 31.43 -19.34
#